data_88889386086ac3fb7c10167d67b7b872
#
_entry.id   88889386086ac3fb7c10167d67b7b872
#
_cell.length_a   1.000
_cell.length_b   1.000
_cell.length_c   1.000
_cell.angle_alpha   90.00
_cell.angle_beta   90.00
_cell.angle_gamma   90.00
#
_symmetry.space_group_name_H-M   'P 1'
#
loop_
_entity.id
_entity.type
_entity.pdbx_description
1 polymer ?
#
loop_
_entity_poly.entity_id
_entity_poly.type
_entity_poly.pdbx_seq_one_letter_code
_entity_poly.pdbx_strand_id
1 'polypeptide(L)'
;IFSQSMPNWSVAYFATVPFGRISIPILPDSSENEVTNIISHSESKVLFVSQRNAGRVSQEIKDKMTLVIDLDTFEVLKSDDEKFTCDGKTAVPTPEDIATIIYTSGTTGSAKGVVLSHRNLASNVITCYHSCKRTDKDRWLSILPMAHVLEMTLCMLYPMYCGASVYYLPKPPAASLLMK
;
A
#
# COMPACT_ATOMS: atom_id res chain seq x y z
N ILE A 1 4.75 2.17 0.87
CA ILE A 1 4.45 2.27 -0.57
C ILE A 1 3.90 3.66 -0.86
N PHE A 2 4.59 4.43 -1.70
CA PHE A 2 4.21 5.80 -2.06
C PHE A 2 4.00 5.93 -3.57
N SER A 3 2.75 5.78 -4.03
CA SER A 3 2.40 5.73 -5.45
C SER A 3 0.91 6.00 -5.67
N GLN A 4 0.56 6.38 -6.89
CA GLN A 4 -0.81 6.29 -7.41
C GLN A 4 -1.26 4.82 -7.49
N SER A 5 -2.58 4.63 -7.67
CA SER A 5 -3.15 3.28 -7.90
C SER A 5 -2.63 2.70 -9.22
N MET A 6 -2.05 1.51 -9.14
CA MET A 6 -1.48 0.78 -10.28
C MET A 6 -1.31 -0.70 -9.92
N PRO A 7 -1.23 -1.62 -10.90
CA PRO A 7 -1.04 -3.04 -10.62
C PRO A 7 0.18 -3.34 -9.75
N ASN A 8 1.30 -2.65 -10.00
CA ASN A 8 2.55 -2.84 -9.26
C ASN A 8 2.43 -2.50 -7.76
N TRP A 9 1.47 -1.63 -7.38
CA TRP A 9 1.16 -1.37 -5.98
C TRP A 9 0.71 -2.64 -5.25
N SER A 10 -0.20 -3.39 -5.88
CA SER A 10 -0.66 -4.67 -5.34
C SER A 10 0.47 -5.70 -5.30
N VAL A 11 1.32 -5.75 -6.33
CA VAL A 11 2.49 -6.64 -6.36
C VAL A 11 3.42 -6.34 -5.18
N ALA A 12 3.77 -5.06 -4.93
CA ALA A 12 4.62 -4.66 -3.79
C ALA A 12 3.99 -5.02 -2.45
N TYR A 13 2.67 -4.84 -2.30
CA TYR A 13 1.94 -5.21 -1.10
C TYR A 13 2.03 -6.72 -0.83
N PHE A 14 1.73 -7.54 -1.83
CA PHE A 14 1.75 -9.01 -1.70
C PHE A 14 3.16 -9.60 -1.69
N ALA A 15 4.17 -8.87 -2.16
CA ALA A 15 5.56 -9.25 -2.00
C ALA A 15 6.11 -8.99 -0.58
N THR A 16 5.36 -8.27 0.26
CA THR A 16 5.83 -7.86 1.59
C THR A 16 4.96 -8.41 2.72
N VAL A 17 3.67 -8.10 2.72
CA VAL A 17 2.77 -8.37 3.85
C VAL A 17 2.59 -9.86 4.17
N PRO A 18 2.37 -10.77 3.19
CA PRO A 18 2.26 -12.20 3.48
C PRO A 18 3.54 -12.84 4.01
N PHE A 19 4.66 -12.12 3.94
CA PHE A 19 5.98 -12.56 4.42
C PHE A 19 6.38 -11.88 5.74
N GLY A 20 5.39 -11.44 6.53
CA GLY A 20 5.59 -10.87 7.85
C GLY A 20 6.17 -9.46 7.86
N ARG A 21 6.02 -8.70 6.75
CA ARG A 21 6.42 -7.30 6.69
C ARG A 21 5.20 -6.40 6.82
N ILE A 22 5.38 -5.25 7.51
CA ILE A 22 4.31 -4.28 7.72
C ILE A 22 4.30 -3.29 6.56
N SER A 23 3.17 -3.16 5.87
CA SER A 23 2.99 -2.16 4.83
C SER A 23 2.59 -0.82 5.43
N ILE A 24 3.23 0.26 4.97
CA ILE A 24 2.88 1.64 5.30
C ILE A 24 2.45 2.32 3.98
N PRO A 25 1.15 2.29 3.64
CA PRO A 25 0.62 3.00 2.49
C PRO A 25 0.65 4.51 2.71
N ILE A 26 1.16 5.27 1.73
CA ILE A 26 1.17 6.73 1.76
C ILE A 26 0.30 7.22 0.62
N LEU A 27 -0.60 8.16 0.91
CA LEU A 27 -1.50 8.73 -0.08
C LEU A 27 -0.70 9.42 -1.20
N PRO A 28 -1.05 9.22 -2.48
CA PRO A 28 -0.28 9.74 -3.62
C PRO A 28 -0.20 11.27 -3.66
N ASP A 29 -1.11 11.97 -3.00
CA ASP A 29 -1.16 13.42 -2.96
C ASP A 29 -0.54 14.03 -1.70
N SER A 30 0.03 13.18 -0.80
CA SER A 30 0.74 13.65 0.40
C SER A 30 1.88 14.61 0.04
N SER A 31 2.01 15.66 0.82
CA SER A 31 3.11 16.63 0.73
C SER A 31 4.45 16.00 1.14
N GLU A 32 5.56 16.62 0.76
CA GLU A 32 6.90 16.18 1.17
C GLU A 32 7.05 16.08 2.70
N ASN A 33 6.50 17.04 3.44
CA ASN A 33 6.52 17.04 4.91
C ASN A 33 5.73 15.86 5.48
N GLU A 34 4.55 15.56 4.94
CA GLU A 34 3.75 14.41 5.39
C GLU A 34 4.46 13.09 5.09
N VAL A 35 5.04 12.94 3.90
CA VAL A 35 5.83 11.76 3.52
C VAL A 35 7.01 11.57 4.47
N THR A 36 7.76 12.65 4.74
CA THR A 36 8.90 12.65 5.66
C THR A 36 8.47 12.24 7.08
N ASN A 37 7.38 12.81 7.58
CA ASN A 37 6.85 12.50 8.90
C ASN A 37 6.38 11.04 9.01
N ILE A 38 5.66 10.55 8.02
CA ILE A 38 5.17 9.15 8.00
C ILE A 38 6.35 8.18 7.97
N ILE A 39 7.32 8.38 7.08
CA ILE A 39 8.49 7.48 6.94
C ILE A 39 9.31 7.49 8.22
N SER A 40 9.55 8.67 8.80
CA SER A 40 10.34 8.82 10.02
C SER A 40 9.65 8.20 11.24
N HIS A 41 8.34 8.47 11.41
CA HIS A 41 7.56 7.95 12.53
C HIS A 41 7.35 6.43 12.45
N SER A 42 7.17 5.90 11.24
CA SER A 42 7.00 4.44 11.04
C SER A 42 8.33 3.67 11.06
N GLU A 43 9.46 4.37 11.11
CA GLU A 43 10.81 3.78 11.02
C GLU A 43 10.98 2.85 9.81
N SER A 44 10.30 3.18 8.70
CA SER A 44 10.34 2.39 7.48
C SER A 44 11.76 2.23 6.96
N LYS A 45 12.10 1.04 6.50
CA LYS A 45 13.45 0.70 5.96
C LYS A 45 13.44 0.52 4.44
N VAL A 46 12.31 0.13 3.89
CA VAL A 46 12.14 -0.11 2.45
C VAL A 46 11.12 0.85 1.90
N LEU A 47 11.43 1.50 0.80
CA LEU A 47 10.53 2.41 0.10
C LEU A 47 10.28 1.92 -1.32
N PHE A 48 9.02 1.62 -1.63
CA PHE A 48 8.53 1.50 -3.01
C PHE A 48 7.94 2.84 -3.41
N VAL A 49 8.48 3.48 -4.43
CA VAL A 49 8.03 4.80 -4.87
C VAL A 49 7.88 4.84 -6.38
N SER A 50 6.75 5.38 -6.87
CA SER A 50 6.58 5.59 -8.31
C SER A 50 7.38 6.81 -8.79
N GLN A 51 7.75 6.81 -10.07
CA GLN A 51 8.46 7.94 -10.71
C GLN A 51 7.71 9.25 -10.53
N ARG A 52 6.38 9.22 -10.64
CA ARG A 52 5.51 10.38 -10.42
C ARG A 52 5.66 10.98 -9.01
N ASN A 53 5.89 10.15 -8.01
CA ASN A 53 5.93 10.53 -6.60
C ASN A 53 7.36 10.76 -6.07
N ALA A 54 8.37 10.27 -6.77
CA ALA A 54 9.76 10.26 -6.34
C ALA A 54 10.35 11.65 -6.01
N GLY A 55 9.86 12.70 -6.71
CA GLY A 55 10.27 14.09 -6.46
C GLY A 55 9.80 14.65 -5.12
N ARG A 56 8.83 13.99 -4.43
CA ARG A 56 8.34 14.37 -3.10
C ARG A 56 8.99 13.58 -1.95
N VAL A 57 10.00 12.79 -2.26
CA VAL A 57 10.82 12.13 -1.25
C VAL A 57 12.17 12.84 -1.22
N SER A 58 12.48 13.52 -0.11
CA SER A 58 13.74 14.23 0.05
C SER A 58 14.94 13.29 -0.05
N GLN A 59 16.08 13.82 -0.45
CA GLN A 59 17.30 13.01 -0.52
C GLN A 59 17.70 12.49 0.86
N GLU A 60 17.50 13.28 1.92
CA GLU A 60 17.75 12.87 3.30
C GLU A 60 16.97 11.61 3.68
N ILE A 61 15.69 11.53 3.27
CA ILE A 61 14.86 10.33 3.52
C ILE A 61 15.39 9.15 2.71
N LYS A 62 15.70 9.35 1.42
CA LYS A 62 16.26 8.27 0.58
C LYS A 62 17.56 7.72 1.16
N ASP A 63 18.41 8.59 1.71
CA ASP A 63 19.70 8.18 2.31
C ASP A 63 19.51 7.35 3.58
N LYS A 64 18.43 7.56 4.33
CA LYS A 64 18.07 6.78 5.52
C LYS A 64 17.45 5.42 5.20
N MET A 65 16.94 5.22 3.97
CA MET A 65 16.35 3.94 3.56
C MET A 65 17.45 2.88 3.33
N THR A 66 17.17 1.66 3.76
CA THR A 66 18.00 0.50 3.43
C THR A 66 17.80 0.09 1.96
N LEU A 67 16.59 0.22 1.45
CA LEU A 67 16.25 -0.15 0.08
C LEU A 67 15.24 0.83 -0.50
N VAL A 68 15.49 1.32 -1.72
CA VAL A 68 14.53 2.13 -2.50
C VAL A 68 14.32 1.45 -3.85
N ILE A 69 13.05 1.20 -4.17
CA ILE A 69 12.64 0.51 -5.40
C ILE A 69 11.72 1.42 -6.20
N ASP A 70 12.01 1.56 -7.49
CA ASP A 70 11.09 2.16 -8.46
C ASP A 70 9.87 1.24 -8.61
N LEU A 71 8.69 1.74 -8.27
CA LEU A 71 7.47 0.92 -8.34
C LEU A 71 6.95 0.75 -9.77
N ASP A 72 7.34 1.60 -10.70
CA ASP A 72 6.93 1.46 -12.11
C ASP A 72 7.67 0.32 -12.81
N THR A 73 8.95 0.09 -12.47
CA THR A 73 9.83 -0.87 -13.14
C THR A 73 10.31 -2.02 -12.25
N PHE A 74 10.20 -1.87 -10.93
CA PHE A 74 10.85 -2.70 -9.90
C PHE A 74 12.38 -2.64 -9.91
N GLU A 75 12.97 -1.65 -10.57
CA GLU A 75 14.42 -1.42 -10.48
C GLU A 75 14.81 -0.94 -9.09
N VAL A 76 15.96 -1.44 -8.61
CA VAL A 76 16.53 -1.00 -7.35
C VAL A 76 17.25 0.33 -7.57
N LEU A 77 16.72 1.41 -6.98
CA LEU A 77 17.30 2.74 -7.06
C LEU A 77 18.39 2.96 -6.01
N LYS A 78 18.27 2.29 -4.87
CA LYS A 78 19.26 2.29 -3.79
C LYS A 78 19.19 0.97 -3.03
N SER A 79 20.33 0.38 -2.72
CA SER A 79 20.47 -0.74 -1.80
C SER A 79 21.63 -0.46 -0.84
N ASP A 80 21.42 -0.79 0.43
CA ASP A 80 22.49 -0.87 1.44
C ASP A 80 22.74 -2.37 1.68
N ASP A 81 23.58 -2.97 0.83
CA ASP A 81 23.80 -4.41 0.75
C ASP A 81 24.33 -5.01 2.05
N GLU A 82 25.05 -4.22 2.87
CA GLU A 82 25.54 -4.67 4.17
C GLU A 82 24.39 -4.92 5.17
N LYS A 83 23.28 -4.20 5.02
CA LYS A 83 22.11 -4.30 5.89
C LYS A 83 20.99 -5.16 5.31
N PHE A 84 21.05 -5.46 4.02
CA PHE A 84 20.03 -6.23 3.32
C PHE A 84 20.51 -7.67 3.09
N THR A 85 20.50 -8.47 4.15
CA THR A 85 20.76 -9.91 4.03
C THR A 85 19.44 -10.66 3.89
N CYS A 86 19.24 -11.30 2.74
CA CYS A 86 18.16 -12.26 2.57
C CYS A 86 18.67 -13.63 3.07
N ASP A 87 18.26 -14.02 4.26
CA ASP A 87 18.61 -15.33 4.83
C ASP A 87 17.71 -16.46 4.28
N GLY A 88 16.85 -16.14 3.31
CA GLY A 88 15.89 -17.09 2.71
C GLY A 88 14.77 -17.52 3.66
N LYS A 89 14.76 -17.01 4.90
CA LYS A 89 13.69 -17.33 5.87
C LYS A 89 12.56 -16.33 5.72
N THR A 90 11.42 -16.83 5.31
CA THR A 90 10.17 -16.08 5.32
C THR A 90 9.42 -16.36 6.59
N ALA A 91 9.12 -15.31 7.36
CA ALA A 91 8.20 -15.44 8.47
C ALA A 91 6.78 -15.68 7.90
N VAL A 92 6.10 -16.68 8.42
CA VAL A 92 4.67 -16.86 8.15
C VAL A 92 3.92 -16.09 9.24
N PRO A 93 3.26 -14.99 8.93
CA PRO A 93 2.58 -14.18 9.92
C PRO A 93 1.36 -14.93 10.48
N THR A 94 1.09 -14.69 11.76
CA THR A 94 -0.14 -15.13 12.41
C THR A 94 -1.28 -14.12 12.12
N PRO A 95 -2.55 -14.50 12.32
CA PRO A 95 -3.66 -13.57 12.17
C PRO A 95 -3.56 -12.32 13.06
N GLU A 96 -2.88 -12.39 14.19
CA GLU A 96 -2.74 -11.28 15.15
C GLU A 96 -1.59 -10.33 14.79
N ASP A 97 -0.67 -10.74 13.93
CA ASP A 97 0.44 -9.91 13.52
C ASP A 97 -0.04 -8.69 12.72
N ILE A 98 0.70 -7.60 12.83
CA ILE A 98 0.39 -6.35 12.13
C ILE A 98 0.66 -6.54 10.63
N ALA A 99 -0.35 -6.27 9.82
CA ALA A 99 -0.26 -6.33 8.36
C ALA A 99 0.04 -4.95 7.75
N THR A 100 -0.62 -3.90 8.26
CA THR A 100 -0.47 -2.55 7.71
C THR A 100 -0.73 -1.48 8.77
N ILE A 101 -0.10 -0.32 8.62
CA ILE A 101 -0.37 0.88 9.42
C ILE A 101 -0.76 1.99 8.45
N ILE A 102 -1.99 2.49 8.55
CA ILE A 102 -2.53 3.53 7.69
C ILE A 102 -2.54 4.84 8.45
N TYR A 103 -1.83 5.84 7.91
CA TYR A 103 -1.80 7.17 8.49
C TYR A 103 -3.01 7.98 8.06
N THR A 104 -3.69 8.58 9.05
CA THR A 104 -4.82 9.49 8.82
C THR A 104 -4.45 10.89 9.30
N SER A 105 -4.99 11.91 8.63
CA SER A 105 -4.90 13.29 9.11
C SER A 105 -5.69 13.41 10.40
N GLY A 106 -4.98 13.41 11.53
CA GLY A 106 -5.62 13.59 12.85
C GLY A 106 -6.18 15.00 12.97
N THR A 107 -7.32 15.14 13.64
CA THR A 107 -7.94 16.44 14.00
C THR A 107 -7.03 17.31 14.87
N THR A 108 -5.96 16.76 15.42
CA THR A 108 -4.97 17.42 16.31
C THR A 108 -3.69 17.84 15.58
N GLY A 109 -3.64 17.76 14.25
CA GLY A 109 -2.49 18.21 13.44
C GLY A 109 -1.32 17.22 13.32
N SER A 110 -1.28 16.16 14.13
CA SER A 110 -0.29 15.07 13.97
C SER A 110 -0.93 13.86 13.28
N ALA A 111 -0.25 13.30 12.30
CA ALA A 111 -0.70 12.07 11.63
C ALA A 111 -0.75 10.91 12.64
N LYS A 112 -1.88 10.21 12.68
CA LYS A 112 -2.08 9.04 13.54
C LYS A 112 -2.03 7.78 12.69
N GLY A 113 -1.21 6.80 13.11
CA GLY A 113 -1.14 5.48 12.48
C GLY A 113 -2.23 4.55 13.01
N VAL A 114 -3.15 4.16 12.15
CA VAL A 114 -4.15 3.11 12.46
C VAL A 114 -3.53 1.75 12.18
N VAL A 115 -3.37 0.95 13.21
CA VAL A 115 -2.76 -0.39 13.13
C VAL A 115 -3.81 -1.42 12.77
N LEU A 116 -3.58 -2.19 11.71
CA LEU A 116 -4.46 -3.26 11.25
C LEU A 116 -3.70 -4.58 11.20
N SER A 117 -4.24 -5.61 11.88
CA SER A 117 -3.72 -6.97 11.82
C SER A 117 -4.19 -7.71 10.56
N HIS A 118 -3.56 -8.85 10.28
CA HIS A 118 -4.02 -9.76 9.23
C HIS A 118 -5.46 -10.18 9.47
N ARG A 119 -5.86 -10.45 10.72
CA ARG A 119 -7.24 -10.78 11.08
C ARG A 119 -8.21 -9.65 10.75
N ASN A 120 -7.86 -8.39 11.03
CA ASN A 120 -8.74 -7.26 10.73
C ASN A 120 -9.05 -7.19 9.23
N LEU A 121 -8.02 -7.31 8.38
CA LEU A 121 -8.19 -7.27 6.94
C LEU A 121 -8.97 -8.47 6.42
N ALA A 122 -8.62 -9.68 6.83
CA ALA A 122 -9.29 -10.91 6.41
C ALA A 122 -10.77 -10.93 6.83
N SER A 123 -11.09 -10.50 8.05
CA SER A 123 -12.48 -10.44 8.53
C SER A 123 -13.34 -9.51 7.68
N ASN A 124 -12.81 -8.35 7.29
CA ASN A 124 -13.52 -7.43 6.39
C ASN A 124 -13.77 -8.05 5.01
N VAL A 125 -12.77 -8.70 4.43
CA VAL A 125 -12.90 -9.40 3.14
C VAL A 125 -13.98 -10.48 3.20
N ILE A 126 -13.96 -11.30 4.25
CA ILE A 126 -14.97 -12.36 4.46
C ILE A 126 -16.36 -11.77 4.63
N THR A 127 -16.50 -10.67 5.40
CA THR A 127 -17.77 -9.96 5.57
C THR A 127 -18.29 -9.43 4.23
N CYS A 128 -17.43 -8.83 3.41
CA CYS A 128 -17.79 -8.38 2.07
C CYS A 128 -18.28 -9.54 1.20
N TYR A 129 -17.60 -10.68 1.23
CA TYR A 129 -17.98 -11.87 0.47
C TYR A 129 -19.36 -12.40 0.88
N HIS A 130 -19.65 -12.44 2.17
CA HIS A 130 -20.98 -12.88 2.65
C HIS A 130 -22.09 -11.88 2.30
N SER A 131 -21.79 -10.59 2.31
CA SER A 131 -22.76 -9.54 1.99
C SER A 131 -23.04 -9.42 0.49
N CYS A 132 -22.04 -9.65 -0.34
CA CYS A 132 -22.13 -9.47 -1.79
C CYS A 132 -21.21 -10.45 -2.51
N LYS A 133 -21.69 -11.68 -2.69
CA LYS A 133 -20.90 -12.73 -3.35
C LYS A 133 -20.49 -12.32 -4.76
N ARG A 134 -19.20 -12.46 -5.03
CA ARG A 134 -18.57 -12.22 -6.33
C ARG A 134 -17.82 -13.47 -6.78
N THR A 135 -17.45 -13.50 -8.04
CA THR A 135 -16.81 -14.64 -8.69
C THR A 135 -15.61 -14.20 -9.49
N ASP A 136 -14.84 -15.13 -9.99
CA ASP A 136 -13.71 -14.94 -10.90
C ASP A 136 -14.09 -14.29 -12.25
N LYS A 137 -15.39 -14.25 -12.59
CA LYS A 137 -15.93 -13.61 -13.81
C LYS A 137 -16.17 -12.11 -13.64
N ASP A 138 -16.17 -11.61 -12.39
CA ASP A 138 -16.40 -10.19 -12.09
C ASP A 138 -15.17 -9.36 -12.49
N ARG A 139 -15.42 -8.12 -12.89
CA ARG A 139 -14.40 -7.14 -13.22
C ARG A 139 -14.58 -5.91 -12.34
N TRP A 140 -13.50 -5.49 -11.71
CA TRP A 140 -13.50 -4.40 -10.75
C TRP A 140 -12.80 -3.17 -11.32
N LEU A 141 -13.29 -2.00 -10.95
CA LEU A 141 -12.67 -0.73 -11.29
C LEU A 141 -12.17 -0.07 -10.01
N SER A 142 -10.85 0.06 -9.87
CA SER A 142 -10.21 0.80 -8.80
C SER A 142 -10.17 2.28 -9.15
N ILE A 143 -10.80 3.11 -8.31
CA ILE A 143 -11.02 4.54 -8.56
C ILE A 143 -10.30 5.41 -7.54
N LEU A 144 -10.33 5.00 -6.26
CA LEU A 144 -9.71 5.74 -5.17
C LEU A 144 -8.23 5.40 -5.02
N PRO A 145 -7.47 6.17 -4.25
CA PRO A 145 -6.08 5.81 -3.93
C PRO A 145 -6.00 4.47 -3.18
N MET A 146 -5.14 3.56 -3.66
CA MET A 146 -4.91 2.25 -3.03
C MET A 146 -4.38 2.37 -1.59
N ALA A 147 -3.76 3.48 -1.25
CA ALA A 147 -3.34 3.78 0.12
C ALA A 147 -4.51 4.06 1.08
N HIS A 148 -5.74 4.21 0.57
CA HIS A 148 -6.93 4.34 1.40
C HIS A 148 -7.47 2.95 1.75
N VAL A 149 -7.77 2.71 3.05
CA VAL A 149 -8.19 1.38 3.55
C VAL A 149 -9.41 0.81 2.82
N LEU A 150 -10.38 1.67 2.45
CA LEU A 150 -11.57 1.24 1.72
C LEU A 150 -11.19 0.66 0.35
N GLU A 151 -10.36 1.38 -0.41
CA GLU A 151 -9.93 0.95 -1.74
C GLU A 151 -9.07 -0.30 -1.66
N MET A 152 -8.11 -0.33 -0.74
CA MET A 152 -7.27 -1.50 -0.48
C MET A 152 -8.10 -2.74 -0.17
N THR A 153 -9.15 -2.60 0.65
CA THR A 153 -10.01 -3.73 1.01
C THR A 153 -10.94 -4.13 -0.13
N LEU A 154 -11.69 -3.18 -0.70
CA LEU A 154 -12.75 -3.47 -1.66
C LEU A 154 -12.26 -3.65 -3.10
N CYS A 155 -11.17 -2.99 -3.49
CA CYS A 155 -10.68 -3.01 -4.87
C CYS A 155 -9.33 -3.73 -5.03
N MET A 156 -8.77 -4.31 -3.97
CA MET A 156 -7.60 -5.18 -4.03
C MET A 156 -7.84 -6.50 -3.32
N LEU A 157 -7.98 -6.48 -1.98
CA LEU A 157 -8.03 -7.71 -1.20
C LEU A 157 -9.26 -8.56 -1.53
N TYR A 158 -10.44 -7.95 -1.60
CA TYR A 158 -11.69 -8.67 -1.86
C TYR A 158 -11.77 -9.23 -3.29
N PRO A 159 -11.49 -8.48 -4.37
CA PRO A 159 -11.44 -9.06 -5.71
C PRO A 159 -10.44 -10.21 -5.83
N MET A 160 -9.26 -10.09 -5.24
CA MET A 160 -8.27 -11.16 -5.25
C MET A 160 -8.76 -12.41 -4.51
N TYR A 161 -9.44 -12.25 -3.38
CA TYR A 161 -10.09 -13.37 -2.68
C TYR A 161 -11.13 -14.08 -3.56
N CYS A 162 -11.84 -13.35 -4.41
CA CYS A 162 -12.82 -13.89 -5.34
C CYS A 162 -12.21 -14.45 -6.64
N GLY A 163 -10.92 -14.25 -6.90
CA GLY A 163 -10.27 -14.58 -8.17
C GLY A 163 -10.64 -13.63 -9.31
N ALA A 164 -11.22 -12.48 -9.00
CA ALA A 164 -11.69 -11.49 -9.96
C ALA A 164 -10.55 -10.61 -10.48
N SER A 165 -10.75 -9.98 -11.64
CA SER A 165 -9.81 -9.04 -12.23
C SER A 165 -10.08 -7.61 -11.78
N VAL A 166 -8.99 -6.82 -11.62
CA VAL A 166 -9.07 -5.41 -11.23
C VAL A 166 -8.42 -4.54 -12.30
N TYR A 167 -9.12 -3.48 -12.71
CA TYR A 167 -8.61 -2.43 -13.57
C TYR A 167 -8.33 -1.18 -12.74
N TYR A 168 -7.12 -0.67 -12.79
CA TYR A 168 -6.70 0.53 -12.05
C TYR A 168 -6.77 1.76 -12.96
N LEU A 169 -7.52 2.78 -12.53
CA LEU A 169 -7.53 4.07 -13.22
C LEU A 169 -6.27 4.87 -12.84
N PRO A 170 -5.52 5.37 -13.82
CA PRO A 170 -4.32 6.19 -13.55
C PRO A 170 -4.61 7.51 -12.83
N LYS A 171 -5.85 8.01 -12.99
CA LYS A 171 -6.37 9.21 -12.32
C LYS A 171 -7.82 8.99 -11.93
N PRO A 172 -8.25 9.46 -10.75
CA PRO A 172 -9.66 9.48 -10.41
C PRO A 172 -10.46 10.21 -11.50
N PRO A 173 -11.60 9.67 -11.94
CA PRO A 173 -12.46 10.37 -12.89
C PRO A 173 -13.01 11.65 -12.26
N ALA A 174 -13.26 12.66 -13.07
CA ALA A 174 -13.96 13.85 -12.61
C ALA A 174 -15.34 13.46 -12.05
N ALA A 175 -15.75 14.04 -10.91
CA ALA A 175 -17.02 13.72 -10.26
C ALA A 175 -18.22 13.84 -11.24
N SER A 176 -18.17 14.75 -12.21
CA SER A 176 -19.16 14.91 -13.26
C SER A 176 -19.32 13.71 -14.22
N LEU A 177 -18.31 12.82 -14.29
CA LEU A 177 -18.36 11.59 -15.08
C LEU A 177 -18.99 10.42 -14.30
N LEU A 178 -18.94 10.47 -12.98
CA LEU A 178 -19.51 9.43 -12.10
C LEU A 178 -21.02 9.64 -11.85
N MET A 179 -21.53 10.84 -12.13
CA MET A 179 -22.93 11.20 -11.91
C MET A 179 -23.79 11.22 -13.19
N LYS A 180 -23.27 10.74 -14.29
CA LYS A 180 -24.02 10.49 -15.54
C LYS A 180 -24.32 9.01 -15.68
#